data_9ffe217eb9c8f2259995a3279f268de4
#
_entry.id   9ffe217eb9c8f2259995a3279f268de4
#
_cell.length_a   1.000
_cell.length_b   1.000
_cell.length_c   1.000
_cell.angle_alpha   90.00
_cell.angle_beta   90.00
_cell.angle_gamma   90.00
#
_symmetry.space_group_name_H-M   'P 1'
#
loop_
_entity.id
_entity.type
_entity.pdbx_description
1 polymer ?
#
loop_
_entity_poly.entity_id
_entity_poly.type
_entity_poly.pdbx_seq_one_letter_code
_entity_poly.pdbx_strand_id
1 'polypeptide(L)'
;MALHFEPEEFAARRDRLILKMEEEKLDALLLFAQESMYWLTGYDTFGFCFFQCLVVKADGSMVLMTRSADLRQARHTSNIENIVVWTDRDNANPASDLRNILTELDLLGTRIGIEYQTHGLTGANARKLDEQLQSFAKLYDASGMVDRLRLLKSPAEIAYAKRAAELSDDILDAAIKLTKGGASEADILAAMMSTNFAGDGDFPANEYIIGSGDDALLCRYKSGRRKLNKNDQLTLEWSGVFRHYHAPMMRTIVVGKPTTHHQELYAAAREALEAVEAAMTPASTFGDVFDAHARTMEAHGLTRHRLNTCGYSVGARFTPSWMDPQIFYAGNPESIQPDMTLFAHMIIMDSDTDTAMTLGRTYLTTESSPKAFSRHGLDLIVQ
;
A
#
# COMPACT_ATOMS: atom_id res chain seq x y z
N MET A 1 0.52 -23.14 9.93
CA MET A 1 1.36 -22.28 9.07
C MET A 1 2.31 -21.55 10.00
N ALA A 2 3.56 -21.39 9.65
CA ALA A 2 4.46 -20.59 10.48
C ALA A 2 4.04 -19.11 10.38
N LEU A 3 4.24 -18.36 11.46
CA LEU A 3 4.13 -16.91 11.43
C LEU A 3 5.10 -16.34 10.38
N HIS A 4 4.76 -15.19 9.79
CA HIS A 4 5.61 -14.57 8.79
C HIS A 4 6.84 -13.87 9.38
N PHE A 5 6.85 -13.64 10.69
CA PHE A 5 7.96 -13.05 11.43
C PHE A 5 8.25 -13.85 12.70
N GLU A 6 9.44 -13.70 13.22
CA GLU A 6 9.84 -14.30 14.49
C GLU A 6 9.13 -13.63 15.69
N PRO A 7 8.95 -14.33 16.81
CA PRO A 7 8.27 -13.79 17.98
C PRO A 7 8.87 -12.49 18.51
N GLU A 8 10.19 -12.33 18.42
CA GLU A 8 10.94 -11.16 18.86
C GLU A 8 10.57 -9.91 18.03
N GLU A 9 10.30 -10.07 16.74
CA GLU A 9 9.85 -8.99 15.87
C GLU A 9 8.47 -8.47 16.30
N PHE A 10 7.52 -9.37 16.58
CA PHE A 10 6.20 -8.99 17.10
C PHE A 10 6.29 -8.33 18.49
N ALA A 11 7.17 -8.81 19.35
CA ALA A 11 7.41 -8.19 20.65
C ALA A 11 7.92 -6.75 20.51
N ALA A 12 8.95 -6.54 19.68
CA ALA A 12 9.49 -5.22 19.43
C ALA A 12 8.46 -4.24 18.84
N ARG A 13 7.59 -4.71 17.92
CA ARG A 13 6.51 -3.90 17.34
C ARG A 13 5.47 -3.51 18.39
N ARG A 14 5.08 -4.46 19.25
CA ARG A 14 4.16 -4.21 20.36
C ARG A 14 4.75 -3.19 21.34
N ASP A 15 6.00 -3.33 21.72
CA ASP A 15 6.66 -2.41 22.64
C ASP A 15 6.70 -0.98 22.07
N ARG A 16 6.99 -0.82 20.78
CA ARG A 16 6.92 0.48 20.09
C ARG A 16 5.51 1.07 20.12
N LEU A 17 4.47 0.24 19.93
CA LEU A 17 3.08 0.70 20.01
C LEU A 17 2.71 1.14 21.43
N ILE A 18 3.09 0.37 22.46
CA ILE A 18 2.83 0.69 23.86
C ILE A 18 3.47 2.04 24.22
N LEU A 19 4.74 2.26 23.85
CA LEU A 19 5.41 3.55 24.06
C LEU A 19 4.63 4.69 23.40
N LYS A 20 4.11 4.49 22.20
CA LYS A 20 3.31 5.51 21.51
C LYS A 20 1.97 5.75 22.19
N MET A 21 1.30 4.69 22.68
CA MET A 21 0.07 4.81 23.47
C MET A 21 0.31 5.57 24.79
N GLU A 22 1.46 5.35 25.45
CA GLU A 22 1.86 6.06 26.67
C GLU A 22 2.08 7.57 26.41
N GLU A 23 2.78 7.93 25.33
CA GLU A 23 2.96 9.32 24.91
C GLU A 23 1.61 10.03 24.70
N GLU A 24 0.65 9.37 24.07
CA GLU A 24 -0.71 9.88 23.80
C GLU A 24 -1.65 9.71 25.00
N LYS A 25 -1.19 9.08 26.09
CA LYS A 25 -1.95 8.76 27.31
C LYS A 25 -3.20 7.94 27.04
N LEU A 26 -3.10 6.93 26.19
CA LEU A 26 -4.17 5.99 25.88
C LEU A 26 -4.06 4.75 26.75
N ASP A 27 -5.17 4.35 27.38
CA ASP A 27 -5.27 3.12 28.17
C ASP A 27 -5.55 1.89 27.31
N ALA A 28 -6.16 2.10 26.15
CA ALA A 28 -6.42 1.06 25.14
C ALA A 28 -6.49 1.66 23.74
N LEU A 29 -6.29 0.79 22.76
CA LEU A 29 -6.40 1.10 21.33
C LEU A 29 -7.30 0.07 20.66
N LEU A 30 -8.27 0.53 19.86
CA LEU A 30 -9.15 -0.30 19.04
C LEU A 30 -8.67 -0.23 17.59
N LEU A 31 -8.08 -1.31 17.12
CA LEU A 31 -7.55 -1.42 15.75
C LEU A 31 -8.57 -2.11 14.86
N PHE A 32 -8.81 -1.52 13.69
CA PHE A 32 -9.73 -2.02 12.67
C PHE A 32 -9.03 -2.23 11.33
N ALA A 33 -7.86 -1.64 11.09
CA ALA A 33 -7.08 -1.89 9.89
C ALA A 33 -6.47 -3.29 9.92
N GLN A 34 -6.66 -4.06 8.85
CA GLN A 34 -6.06 -5.37 8.71
C GLN A 34 -4.52 -5.30 8.71
N GLU A 35 -3.97 -4.24 8.13
CA GLU A 35 -2.54 -3.94 8.14
C GLU A 35 -1.97 -3.79 9.56
N SER A 36 -2.70 -3.11 10.43
CA SER A 36 -2.32 -2.92 11.84
C SER A 36 -2.35 -4.24 12.60
N MET A 37 -3.40 -5.04 12.41
CA MET A 37 -3.53 -6.36 13.02
C MET A 37 -2.42 -7.31 12.54
N TYR A 38 -2.19 -7.38 11.24
CA TYR A 38 -1.14 -8.20 10.64
C TYR A 38 0.25 -7.81 11.14
N TRP A 39 0.56 -6.52 11.16
CA TRP A 39 1.86 -6.02 11.60
C TRP A 39 2.15 -6.35 13.08
N LEU A 40 1.14 -6.24 13.94
CA LEU A 40 1.28 -6.52 15.38
C LEU A 40 1.27 -7.99 15.74
N THR A 41 0.56 -8.84 14.98
CA THR A 41 0.21 -10.18 15.43
C THR A 41 0.42 -11.28 14.40
N GLY A 42 0.60 -10.90 13.13
CA GLY A 42 0.60 -11.85 12.02
C GLY A 42 -0.79 -12.25 11.52
N TYR A 43 -1.88 -11.77 12.17
CA TYR A 43 -3.24 -12.12 11.76
C TYR A 43 -3.50 -11.80 10.30
N ASP A 44 -3.69 -12.86 9.52
CA ASP A 44 -3.82 -12.81 8.07
C ASP A 44 -5.19 -13.33 7.64
N THR A 45 -6.03 -12.43 7.15
CA THR A 45 -7.39 -12.72 6.68
C THR A 45 -7.89 -11.64 5.72
N PHE A 46 -8.88 -11.95 4.90
CA PHE A 46 -9.71 -10.95 4.24
C PHE A 46 -11.00 -10.63 5.02
N GLY A 47 -11.18 -11.22 6.20
CA GLY A 47 -12.35 -11.03 7.07
C GLY A 47 -12.58 -9.61 7.57
N PHE A 48 -11.62 -8.70 7.34
CA PHE A 48 -11.75 -7.27 7.66
C PHE A 48 -12.87 -6.55 6.89
N CYS A 49 -13.41 -7.13 5.84
CA CYS A 49 -14.63 -6.62 5.18
C CYS A 49 -15.89 -6.75 6.06
N PHE A 50 -15.80 -7.50 7.16
CA PHE A 50 -16.80 -7.58 8.21
C PHE A 50 -16.29 -6.91 9.49
N PHE A 51 -17.17 -6.71 10.48
CA PHE A 51 -16.76 -6.13 11.74
C PHE A 51 -15.81 -7.05 12.49
N GLN A 52 -14.60 -6.60 12.73
CA GLN A 52 -13.61 -7.21 13.61
C GLN A 52 -12.81 -6.10 14.29
N CYS A 53 -12.30 -6.35 15.47
CA CYS A 53 -11.52 -5.38 16.24
C CYS A 53 -10.43 -6.08 17.04
N LEU A 54 -9.19 -5.61 16.94
CA LEU A 54 -8.12 -5.97 17.86
C LEU A 54 -8.05 -4.89 18.95
N VAL A 55 -8.38 -5.26 20.17
CA VAL A 55 -8.19 -4.43 21.36
C VAL A 55 -6.77 -4.64 21.85
N VAL A 56 -6.02 -3.56 21.99
CA VAL A 56 -4.66 -3.56 22.58
C VAL A 56 -4.69 -2.68 23.83
N LYS A 57 -4.34 -3.21 25.00
CA LYS A 57 -4.24 -2.45 26.24
C LYS A 57 -2.84 -1.88 26.45
N ALA A 58 -2.73 -0.84 27.25
CA ALA A 58 -1.44 -0.22 27.60
C ALA A 58 -0.47 -1.18 28.31
N ASP A 59 -0.96 -2.27 28.92
CA ASP A 59 -0.14 -3.34 29.49
C ASP A 59 0.36 -4.37 28.46
N GLY A 60 0.03 -4.17 27.17
CA GLY A 60 0.41 -5.03 26.05
C GLY A 60 -0.47 -6.26 25.86
N SER A 61 -1.49 -6.44 26.69
CA SER A 61 -2.46 -7.52 26.47
C SER A 61 -3.36 -7.22 25.28
N MET A 62 -3.76 -8.27 24.54
CA MET A 62 -4.54 -8.16 23.32
C MET A 62 -5.73 -9.10 23.32
N VAL A 63 -6.85 -8.63 22.79
CA VAL A 63 -8.06 -9.43 22.53
C VAL A 63 -8.56 -9.16 21.13
N LEU A 64 -8.69 -10.19 20.31
CA LEU A 64 -9.31 -10.10 19.00
C LEU A 64 -10.79 -10.46 19.08
N MET A 65 -11.64 -9.57 18.63
CA MET A 65 -13.04 -9.85 18.36
C MET A 65 -13.25 -10.04 16.86
N THR A 66 -13.76 -11.19 16.45
CA THR A 66 -13.96 -11.54 15.03
C THR A 66 -15.18 -12.45 14.83
N ARG A 67 -15.45 -12.88 13.60
CA ARG A 67 -16.51 -13.81 13.25
C ARG A 67 -16.05 -15.26 13.39
N SER A 68 -17.01 -16.19 13.49
CA SER A 68 -16.72 -17.63 13.60
C SER A 68 -15.93 -18.17 12.39
N ALA A 69 -16.16 -17.63 11.19
CA ALA A 69 -15.44 -18.01 9.98
C ALA A 69 -13.93 -17.72 10.08
N ASP A 70 -13.56 -16.67 10.79
CA ASP A 70 -12.17 -16.21 10.92
C ASP A 70 -11.44 -16.80 12.15
N LEU A 71 -12.16 -17.46 13.08
CA LEU A 71 -11.57 -18.00 14.30
C LEU A 71 -10.39 -18.93 14.05
N ARG A 72 -10.57 -19.88 13.11
CA ARG A 72 -9.50 -20.84 12.77
C ARG A 72 -8.34 -20.14 12.09
N GLN A 73 -8.64 -19.18 11.22
CA GLN A 73 -7.64 -18.36 10.53
C GLN A 73 -6.80 -17.59 11.57
N ALA A 74 -7.43 -16.89 12.51
CA ALA A 74 -6.75 -16.14 13.56
C ALA A 74 -5.83 -17.05 14.41
N ARG A 75 -6.32 -18.20 14.87
CA ARG A 75 -5.51 -19.16 15.63
C ARG A 75 -4.31 -19.71 14.87
N HIS A 76 -4.38 -19.72 13.55
CA HIS A 76 -3.38 -20.37 12.70
C HIS A 76 -2.32 -19.40 12.17
N THR A 77 -2.68 -18.14 12.00
CA THR A 77 -1.82 -17.13 11.38
C THR A 77 -1.30 -16.08 12.35
N SER A 78 -1.80 -16.04 13.60
CA SER A 78 -1.41 -15.03 14.57
C SER A 78 -0.88 -15.58 15.87
N ASN A 79 -0.26 -14.71 16.66
CA ASN A 79 0.16 -14.97 18.05
C ASN A 79 -0.88 -14.53 19.08
N ILE A 80 -2.14 -14.28 18.68
CA ILE A 80 -3.21 -13.83 19.58
C ILE A 80 -3.76 -15.03 20.36
N GLU A 81 -3.72 -14.96 21.68
CA GLU A 81 -4.24 -16.00 22.58
C GLU A 81 -5.75 -15.82 22.85
N ASN A 82 -6.18 -14.58 23.07
CA ASN A 82 -7.55 -14.25 23.44
C ASN A 82 -8.37 -13.85 22.22
N ILE A 83 -9.25 -14.77 21.76
CA ILE A 83 -10.11 -14.53 20.60
C ILE A 83 -11.56 -14.73 21.00
N VAL A 84 -12.38 -13.69 20.82
CA VAL A 84 -13.82 -13.68 21.08
C VAL A 84 -14.58 -13.69 19.75
N VAL A 85 -15.57 -14.59 19.65
CA VAL A 85 -16.41 -14.70 18.45
C VAL A 85 -17.74 -14.04 18.70
N TRP A 86 -18.09 -13.05 17.89
CA TRP A 86 -19.46 -12.55 17.84
C TRP A 86 -20.28 -13.32 16.80
N THR A 87 -21.58 -13.43 17.03
CA THR A 87 -22.46 -14.28 16.23
C THR A 87 -23.46 -13.47 15.43
N ASP A 88 -23.59 -13.75 14.14
CA ASP A 88 -24.65 -13.22 13.30
C ASP A 88 -26.01 -13.71 13.80
N ARG A 89 -26.94 -12.77 14.04
CA ARG A 89 -28.31 -13.02 14.48
C ARG A 89 -29.17 -11.81 14.15
N ASP A 90 -30.48 -11.97 14.22
CA ASP A 90 -31.40 -10.84 14.10
C ASP A 90 -31.01 -9.75 15.11
N ASN A 91 -30.90 -8.52 14.63
CA ASN A 91 -30.48 -7.36 15.41
C ASN A 91 -29.08 -7.47 16.04
N ALA A 92 -28.16 -8.25 15.45
CA ALA A 92 -26.77 -8.30 15.87
C ALA A 92 -26.16 -6.89 15.88
N ASN A 93 -25.51 -6.56 16.99
CA ASN A 93 -24.77 -5.32 17.15
C ASN A 93 -23.37 -5.60 17.67
N PRO A 94 -22.39 -5.88 16.78
CA PRO A 94 -21.04 -6.20 17.22
C PRO A 94 -20.36 -5.09 18.03
N ALA A 95 -20.79 -3.83 17.89
CA ALA A 95 -20.29 -2.74 18.72
C ALA A 95 -20.75 -2.88 20.19
N SER A 96 -21.96 -3.42 20.43
CA SER A 96 -22.42 -3.75 21.77
C SER A 96 -21.66 -4.94 22.37
N ASP A 97 -21.40 -5.96 21.55
CA ASP A 97 -20.60 -7.12 21.98
C ASP A 97 -19.16 -6.68 22.32
N LEU A 98 -18.57 -5.77 21.53
CA LEU A 98 -17.26 -5.15 21.82
C LEU A 98 -17.27 -4.38 23.14
N ARG A 99 -18.32 -3.58 23.42
CA ARG A 99 -18.46 -2.87 24.70
C ARG A 99 -18.44 -3.83 25.89
N ASN A 100 -19.07 -5.02 25.77
CA ASN A 100 -19.05 -6.02 26.84
C ASN A 100 -17.60 -6.52 27.07
N ILE A 101 -16.84 -6.80 25.99
CA ILE A 101 -15.41 -7.16 26.09
C ILE A 101 -14.63 -6.05 26.79
N LEU A 102 -14.84 -4.79 26.43
CA LEU A 102 -14.15 -3.66 27.07
C LEU A 102 -14.53 -3.52 28.55
N THR A 103 -15.74 -3.90 28.93
CA THR A 103 -16.17 -3.95 30.34
C THR A 103 -15.42 -5.04 31.12
N GLU A 104 -15.28 -6.23 30.55
CA GLU A 104 -14.50 -7.35 31.12
C GLU A 104 -13.01 -7.04 31.24
N LEU A 105 -12.51 -6.11 30.42
CA LEU A 105 -11.14 -5.62 30.43
C LEU A 105 -10.91 -4.41 31.38
N ASP A 106 -11.92 -4.02 32.18
CA ASP A 106 -11.86 -2.90 33.13
C ASP A 106 -11.57 -1.54 32.47
N LEU A 107 -12.08 -1.30 31.25
CA LEU A 107 -11.83 -0.08 30.48
C LEU A 107 -12.92 1.00 30.62
N LEU A 108 -13.83 0.87 31.57
CA LEU A 108 -14.85 1.89 31.83
C LEU A 108 -14.22 3.21 32.32
N GLY A 109 -14.59 4.32 31.68
CA GLY A 109 -14.12 5.66 32.03
C GLY A 109 -12.69 6.00 31.58
N THR A 110 -12.01 5.07 30.93
CA THR A 110 -10.61 5.21 30.46
C THR A 110 -10.51 5.99 29.14
N ARG A 111 -9.30 6.18 28.65
CA ARG A 111 -8.97 6.87 27.38
C ARG A 111 -8.73 5.83 26.30
N ILE A 112 -9.62 5.74 25.33
CA ILE A 112 -9.55 4.74 24.25
C ILE A 112 -9.29 5.43 22.92
N GLY A 113 -8.20 5.04 22.25
CA GLY A 113 -7.93 5.42 20.86
C GLY A 113 -8.66 4.50 19.90
N ILE A 114 -9.19 5.04 18.82
CA ILE A 114 -9.91 4.29 17.78
C ILE A 114 -9.31 4.57 16.43
N GLU A 115 -9.02 3.53 15.67
CA GLU A 115 -8.52 3.60 14.30
C GLU A 115 -9.71 3.76 13.33
N TYR A 116 -10.14 5.02 13.12
CA TYR A 116 -11.30 5.34 12.27
C TYR A 116 -10.98 5.31 10.78
N GLN A 117 -9.79 5.78 10.39
CA GLN A 117 -9.40 5.89 8.97
C GLN A 117 -8.91 4.54 8.43
N THR A 118 -9.83 3.62 8.20
CA THR A 118 -9.53 2.27 7.72
C THR A 118 -10.68 1.69 6.91
N HIS A 119 -10.36 0.78 5.99
CA HIS A 119 -11.36 0.00 5.24
C HIS A 119 -12.07 -1.06 6.10
N GLY A 120 -11.50 -1.44 7.24
CA GLY A 120 -12.07 -2.39 8.18
C GLY A 120 -13.21 -1.81 9.04
N LEU A 121 -13.42 -0.49 9.04
CA LEU A 121 -14.49 0.17 9.81
C LEU A 121 -15.38 1.02 8.89
N THR A 122 -16.51 0.47 8.49
CA THR A 122 -17.48 1.21 7.68
C THR A 122 -18.08 2.37 8.46
N GLY A 123 -18.52 3.44 7.79
CA GLY A 123 -19.18 4.58 8.45
C GLY A 123 -20.43 4.21 9.24
N ALA A 124 -21.14 3.13 8.87
CA ALA A 124 -22.27 2.62 9.64
C ALA A 124 -21.82 1.94 10.94
N ASN A 125 -20.72 1.17 10.89
CA ASN A 125 -20.15 0.52 12.06
C ASN A 125 -19.48 1.52 12.99
N ALA A 126 -18.80 2.55 12.47
CA ALA A 126 -18.22 3.63 13.26
C ALA A 126 -19.28 4.36 14.09
N ARG A 127 -20.42 4.72 13.48
CA ARG A 127 -21.51 5.35 14.22
C ARG A 127 -22.07 4.46 15.33
N LYS A 128 -22.30 3.17 15.07
CA LYS A 128 -22.75 2.22 16.10
C LYS A 128 -21.72 2.07 17.22
N LEU A 129 -20.43 2.10 16.87
CA LEU A 129 -19.35 2.06 17.84
C LEU A 129 -19.37 3.28 18.76
N ASP A 130 -19.44 4.48 18.18
CA ASP A 130 -19.54 5.74 18.94
C ASP A 130 -20.76 5.77 19.84
N GLU A 131 -21.94 5.39 19.34
CA GLU A 131 -23.18 5.29 20.12
C GLU A 131 -23.02 4.37 21.34
N GLN A 132 -22.32 3.24 21.20
CA GLN A 132 -22.09 2.31 22.30
C GLN A 132 -21.04 2.79 23.29
N LEU A 133 -20.02 3.51 22.83
CA LEU A 133 -18.83 3.82 23.64
C LEU A 133 -18.80 5.27 24.18
N GLN A 134 -19.56 6.25 23.64
CA GLN A 134 -19.55 7.65 24.08
C GLN A 134 -19.85 7.85 25.57
N SER A 135 -20.68 6.99 26.17
CA SER A 135 -20.98 7.00 27.61
C SER A 135 -20.13 6.03 28.41
N PHE A 136 -19.30 5.24 27.74
CA PHE A 136 -18.47 4.21 28.34
C PHE A 136 -17.05 4.70 28.63
N ALA A 137 -16.42 5.42 27.69
CA ALA A 137 -15.03 5.86 27.78
C ALA A 137 -14.82 7.22 27.11
N LYS A 138 -13.63 7.79 27.26
CA LYS A 138 -13.18 8.98 26.52
C LYS A 138 -12.54 8.53 25.21
N LEU A 139 -13.20 8.82 24.09
CA LEU A 139 -12.79 8.37 22.77
C LEU A 139 -11.87 9.38 22.10
N TYR A 140 -10.82 8.89 21.45
CA TYR A 140 -9.84 9.68 20.69
C TYR A 140 -9.65 9.06 19.31
N ASP A 141 -9.47 9.90 18.30
CA ASP A 141 -9.06 9.44 16.98
C ASP A 141 -7.56 9.09 17.03
N ALA A 142 -7.26 7.81 16.88
CA ALA A 142 -5.90 7.26 16.81
C ALA A 142 -5.53 6.77 15.41
N SER A 143 -6.26 7.23 14.39
CA SER A 143 -5.97 6.92 12.99
C SER A 143 -4.53 7.29 12.64
N GLY A 144 -3.87 6.42 11.88
CA GLY A 144 -2.49 6.63 11.44
C GLY A 144 -1.41 6.39 12.51
N MET A 145 -1.76 6.04 13.77
CA MET A 145 -0.76 5.74 14.79
C MET A 145 0.11 4.53 14.39
N VAL A 146 -0.50 3.41 14.03
CA VAL A 146 0.22 2.22 13.60
C VAL A 146 0.85 2.43 12.22
N ASP A 147 0.20 3.14 11.30
CA ASP A 147 0.77 3.44 9.98
C ASP A 147 2.10 4.20 10.07
N ARG A 148 2.23 5.15 11.02
CA ARG A 148 3.50 5.85 11.27
C ARG A 148 4.58 4.91 11.81
N LEU A 149 4.22 3.95 12.69
CA LEU A 149 5.14 2.94 13.17
C LEU A 149 5.60 1.98 12.07
N ARG A 150 4.74 1.71 11.09
CA ARG A 150 5.01 0.87 9.92
C ARG A 150 5.83 1.56 8.83
N LEU A 151 5.96 2.89 8.89
CA LEU A 151 6.69 3.65 7.87
C LEU A 151 8.17 3.23 7.81
N LEU A 152 8.79 3.02 8.96
CA LEU A 152 10.16 2.51 9.07
C LEU A 152 10.14 0.98 9.12
N LYS A 153 10.79 0.34 8.16
CA LYS A 153 10.81 -1.10 7.97
C LYS A 153 11.93 -1.77 8.78
N SER A 154 11.62 -2.89 9.39
CA SER A 154 12.63 -3.77 9.96
C SER A 154 13.45 -4.46 8.86
N PRO A 155 14.61 -5.06 9.19
CA PRO A 155 15.36 -5.87 8.22
C PRO A 155 14.56 -7.01 7.60
N ALA A 156 13.64 -7.63 8.36
CA ALA A 156 12.76 -8.69 7.86
C ALA A 156 11.73 -8.15 6.85
N GLU A 157 11.12 -6.99 7.14
CA GLU A 157 10.21 -6.31 6.23
C GLU A 157 10.91 -5.89 4.93
N ILE A 158 12.13 -5.37 5.03
CA ILE A 158 12.97 -5.02 3.87
C ILE A 158 13.29 -6.25 3.02
N ALA A 159 13.55 -7.40 3.64
CA ALA A 159 13.79 -8.65 2.90
C ALA A 159 12.54 -9.08 2.12
N TYR A 160 11.34 -8.94 2.69
CA TYR A 160 10.08 -9.22 1.98
C TYR A 160 9.82 -8.23 0.85
N ALA A 161 10.07 -6.93 1.07
CA ALA A 161 9.95 -5.92 0.02
C ALA A 161 10.93 -6.17 -1.15
N LYS A 162 12.16 -6.62 -0.86
CA LYS A 162 13.13 -7.03 -1.90
C LYS A 162 12.61 -8.22 -2.71
N ARG A 163 12.08 -9.25 -2.04
CA ARG A 163 11.50 -10.40 -2.73
C ARG A 163 10.31 -10.01 -3.60
N ALA A 164 9.44 -9.12 -3.11
CA ALA A 164 8.34 -8.55 -3.89
C ALA A 164 8.86 -7.79 -5.13
N ALA A 165 9.97 -7.07 -5.01
CA ALA A 165 10.58 -6.35 -6.14
C ALA A 165 11.18 -7.30 -7.19
N GLU A 166 11.79 -8.42 -6.79
CA GLU A 166 12.21 -9.47 -7.73
C GLU A 166 11.03 -10.01 -8.53
N LEU A 167 9.89 -10.26 -7.86
CA LEU A 167 8.65 -10.65 -8.55
C LEU A 167 8.15 -9.56 -9.49
N SER A 168 8.22 -8.27 -9.09
CA SER A 168 7.86 -7.17 -9.98
C SER A 168 8.69 -7.13 -11.27
N ASP A 169 9.98 -7.41 -11.16
CA ASP A 169 10.88 -7.47 -12.29
C ASP A 169 10.56 -8.66 -13.22
N ASP A 170 10.28 -9.83 -12.65
CA ASP A 170 9.89 -11.03 -13.43
C ASP A 170 8.54 -10.81 -14.14
N ILE A 171 7.62 -10.09 -13.52
CA ILE A 171 6.34 -9.68 -14.12
C ILE A 171 6.56 -8.75 -15.30
N LEU A 172 7.50 -7.79 -15.21
CA LEU A 172 7.85 -6.92 -16.33
C LEU A 172 8.41 -7.72 -17.49
N ASP A 173 9.32 -8.66 -17.24
CA ASP A 173 9.89 -9.53 -18.27
C ASP A 173 8.80 -10.34 -18.99
N ALA A 174 7.81 -10.86 -18.25
CA ALA A 174 6.69 -11.58 -18.83
C ALA A 174 5.82 -10.67 -19.70
N ALA A 175 5.56 -9.44 -19.26
CA ALA A 175 4.81 -8.45 -20.03
C ALA A 175 5.54 -8.05 -21.32
N ILE A 176 6.83 -7.73 -21.23
CA ILE A 176 7.68 -7.38 -22.39
C ILE A 176 7.65 -8.49 -23.44
N LYS A 177 7.81 -9.73 -23.01
CA LYS A 177 7.86 -10.90 -23.91
C LYS A 177 6.60 -11.07 -24.76
N LEU A 178 5.44 -10.68 -24.23
CA LEU A 178 4.15 -10.83 -24.94
C LEU A 178 3.71 -9.56 -25.66
N THR A 179 4.25 -8.39 -25.29
CA THR A 179 3.85 -7.11 -25.87
C THR A 179 4.36 -6.98 -27.30
N LYS A 180 3.45 -6.91 -28.26
CA LYS A 180 3.70 -6.68 -29.69
C LYS A 180 2.39 -6.32 -30.39
N GLY A 181 2.45 -5.77 -31.59
CA GLY A 181 1.28 -5.55 -32.43
C GLY A 181 0.43 -6.82 -32.58
N GLY A 182 -0.86 -6.72 -32.32
CA GLY A 182 -1.84 -7.83 -32.34
C GLY A 182 -1.95 -8.62 -31.04
N ALA A 183 -1.09 -8.37 -30.04
CA ALA A 183 -1.21 -9.02 -28.74
C ALA A 183 -2.49 -8.58 -28.00
N SER A 184 -3.04 -9.47 -27.19
CA SER A 184 -4.19 -9.20 -26.33
C SER A 184 -3.71 -8.65 -24.98
N GLU A 185 -4.27 -7.53 -24.52
CA GLU A 185 -4.07 -7.04 -23.15
C GLU A 185 -4.39 -8.11 -22.10
N ALA A 186 -5.45 -8.90 -22.33
CA ALA A 186 -5.86 -9.97 -21.43
C ALA A 186 -4.78 -11.06 -21.30
N ASP A 187 -4.11 -11.42 -22.40
CA ASP A 187 -3.04 -12.43 -22.37
C ASP A 187 -1.80 -11.88 -21.65
N ILE A 188 -1.48 -10.60 -21.84
CA ILE A 188 -0.40 -9.92 -21.12
C ILE A 188 -0.71 -9.90 -19.61
N LEU A 189 -1.91 -9.47 -19.23
CA LEU A 189 -2.35 -9.41 -17.83
C LEU A 189 -2.34 -10.80 -17.17
N ALA A 190 -2.83 -11.82 -17.88
CA ALA A 190 -2.82 -13.20 -17.38
C ALA A 190 -1.41 -13.71 -17.13
N ALA A 191 -0.46 -13.41 -18.03
CA ALA A 191 0.93 -13.78 -17.85
C ALA A 191 1.58 -13.04 -16.66
N MET A 192 1.31 -11.74 -16.49
CA MET A 192 1.79 -10.95 -15.35
C MET A 192 1.31 -11.56 -14.02
N MET A 193 0.02 -11.85 -13.89
CA MET A 193 -0.56 -12.47 -12.70
C MET A 193 -0.01 -13.88 -12.45
N SER A 194 0.09 -14.69 -13.51
CA SER A 194 0.67 -16.04 -13.43
C SER A 194 2.12 -16.01 -12.95
N THR A 195 2.92 -15.04 -13.40
CA THR A 195 4.32 -14.89 -12.99
C THR A 195 4.43 -14.57 -11.50
N ASN A 196 3.58 -13.69 -10.97
CA ASN A 196 3.56 -13.39 -9.54
C ASN A 196 3.29 -14.65 -8.71
N PHE A 197 2.23 -15.40 -9.04
CA PHE A 197 1.86 -16.61 -8.28
C PHE A 197 2.84 -17.76 -8.46
N ALA A 198 3.39 -17.96 -9.67
CA ALA A 198 4.40 -18.96 -9.91
C ALA A 198 5.72 -18.71 -9.17
N GLY A 199 5.97 -17.46 -8.77
CA GLY A 199 7.10 -17.05 -7.95
C GLY A 199 6.82 -17.04 -6.44
N ASP A 200 5.76 -17.73 -5.97
CA ASP A 200 5.27 -17.76 -4.59
C ASP A 200 4.76 -16.40 -4.08
N GLY A 201 4.27 -15.55 -4.99
CA GLY A 201 3.69 -14.25 -4.67
C GLY A 201 2.26 -14.37 -4.13
N ASP A 202 1.84 -13.38 -3.34
CA ASP A 202 0.49 -13.25 -2.81
C ASP A 202 -0.41 -12.45 -3.78
N PHE A 203 -1.72 -12.40 -3.47
CA PHE A 203 -2.62 -11.52 -4.20
C PHE A 203 -2.24 -10.04 -3.97
N PRO A 204 -2.16 -9.22 -5.03
CA PRO A 204 -1.94 -7.79 -4.87
C PRO A 204 -3.16 -7.14 -4.20
N ALA A 205 -2.89 -6.10 -3.41
CA ALA A 205 -3.94 -5.39 -2.66
C ALA A 205 -4.90 -4.60 -3.57
N ASN A 206 -4.51 -4.33 -4.81
CA ASN A 206 -5.44 -3.90 -5.87
C ASN A 206 -5.07 -4.57 -7.20
N GLU A 207 -5.98 -4.49 -8.15
CA GLU A 207 -5.80 -5.09 -9.47
C GLU A 207 -4.67 -4.37 -10.23
N TYR A 208 -3.94 -5.13 -11.07
CA TYR A 208 -3.00 -4.54 -12.02
C TYR A 208 -3.73 -3.66 -13.02
N ILE A 209 -3.12 -2.54 -13.36
CA ILE A 209 -3.64 -1.60 -14.36
C ILE A 209 -3.00 -1.94 -15.70
N ILE A 210 -3.83 -2.10 -16.71
CA ILE A 210 -3.43 -2.32 -18.09
C ILE A 210 -4.36 -1.54 -19.01
N GLY A 211 -3.80 -0.72 -19.88
CA GLY A 211 -4.56 0.01 -20.89
C GLY A 211 -3.68 0.37 -22.09
N SER A 212 -4.19 0.24 -23.31
CA SER A 212 -3.47 0.58 -24.53
C SER A 212 -4.27 1.56 -25.40
N GLY A 213 -3.60 2.24 -26.34
CA GLY A 213 -4.19 3.33 -27.12
C GLY A 213 -4.70 4.44 -26.21
N ASP A 214 -5.95 4.85 -26.39
CA ASP A 214 -6.59 5.90 -25.58
C ASP A 214 -6.74 5.47 -24.10
N ASP A 215 -6.96 4.18 -23.85
CA ASP A 215 -7.07 3.62 -22.48
C ASP A 215 -5.72 3.68 -21.72
N ALA A 216 -4.60 3.89 -22.40
CA ALA A 216 -3.29 4.10 -21.75
C ALA A 216 -3.24 5.37 -20.89
N LEU A 217 -4.16 6.33 -21.12
CA LEU A 217 -4.29 7.55 -20.32
C LEU A 217 -5.11 7.35 -19.04
N LEU A 218 -5.67 6.15 -18.82
CA LEU A 218 -6.55 5.85 -17.70
C LEU A 218 -5.78 5.20 -16.55
N CYS A 219 -5.25 6.02 -15.62
CA CYS A 219 -4.45 5.51 -14.49
C CYS A 219 -5.21 4.58 -13.52
N ARG A 220 -6.47 4.30 -13.75
CA ARG A 220 -7.30 3.37 -12.94
C ARG A 220 -7.93 2.26 -13.78
N TYR A 221 -7.59 2.20 -15.07
CA TYR A 221 -8.15 1.22 -15.97
C TYR A 221 -7.44 -0.13 -15.83
N LYS A 222 -8.24 -1.19 -15.61
CA LYS A 222 -7.75 -2.53 -15.29
C LYS A 222 -8.31 -3.64 -16.16
N SER A 223 -9.05 -3.29 -17.21
CA SER A 223 -9.89 -4.30 -17.91
C SER A 223 -9.11 -5.23 -18.82
N GLY A 224 -8.14 -4.71 -19.57
CA GLY A 224 -7.33 -5.56 -20.46
C GLY A 224 -8.13 -6.29 -21.55
N ARG A 225 -8.96 -5.59 -22.34
CA ARG A 225 -9.80 -6.22 -23.37
C ARG A 225 -9.43 -5.90 -24.80
N ARG A 226 -8.50 -4.99 -25.00
CA ARG A 226 -8.11 -4.55 -26.34
C ARG A 226 -7.01 -5.44 -26.92
N LYS A 227 -6.88 -5.47 -28.25
CA LYS A 227 -5.70 -5.95 -28.95
C LYS A 227 -4.85 -4.76 -29.37
N LEU A 228 -3.55 -4.84 -29.15
CA LEU A 228 -2.60 -3.79 -29.50
C LEU A 228 -2.52 -3.60 -31.00
N ASN A 229 -2.51 -2.35 -31.45
CA ASN A 229 -2.25 -2.00 -32.84
C ASN A 229 -0.75 -2.25 -33.18
N LYS A 230 -0.42 -2.18 -34.47
CA LYS A 230 0.97 -2.29 -34.94
C LYS A 230 1.87 -1.20 -34.39
N ASN A 231 1.33 0.04 -34.26
CA ASN A 231 1.93 1.14 -33.54
C ASN A 231 0.94 1.51 -32.43
N ASP A 232 1.38 1.45 -31.20
CA ASP A 232 0.52 1.60 -30.02
C ASP A 232 1.32 2.05 -28.80
N GLN A 233 0.65 2.35 -27.72
CA GLN A 233 1.20 2.58 -26.39
C GLN A 233 0.44 1.69 -25.39
N LEU A 234 1.17 1.15 -24.42
CA LEU A 234 0.62 0.28 -23.38
C LEU A 234 1.09 0.77 -22.03
N THR A 235 0.19 1.29 -21.22
CA THR A 235 0.46 1.62 -19.81
C THR A 235 0.19 0.42 -18.93
N LEU A 236 1.17 0.10 -18.09
CA LEU A 236 1.11 -0.96 -17.08
C LEU A 236 1.46 -0.38 -15.71
N GLU A 237 0.65 -0.72 -14.69
CA GLU A 237 1.00 -0.55 -13.28
C GLU A 237 0.70 -1.86 -12.55
N TRP A 238 1.66 -2.37 -11.81
CA TRP A 238 1.58 -3.65 -11.12
C TRP A 238 2.46 -3.66 -9.86
N SER A 239 2.31 -4.69 -9.07
CA SER A 239 3.21 -4.96 -7.94
C SER A 239 3.48 -6.46 -7.85
N GLY A 240 4.73 -6.85 -7.72
CA GLY A 240 5.08 -8.11 -7.08
C GLY A 240 4.70 -8.04 -5.61
N VAL A 241 4.25 -9.16 -5.05
CA VAL A 241 3.78 -9.20 -3.66
C VAL A 241 4.32 -10.44 -2.96
N PHE A 242 4.93 -10.25 -1.81
CA PHE A 242 5.43 -11.35 -0.98
C PHE A 242 5.16 -11.07 0.49
N ARG A 243 4.44 -11.97 1.17
CA ARG A 243 4.01 -11.78 2.56
C ARG A 243 3.25 -10.46 2.77
N HIS A 244 2.36 -10.12 1.81
CA HIS A 244 1.63 -8.86 1.70
C HIS A 244 2.50 -7.61 1.48
N TYR A 245 3.84 -7.71 1.46
CA TYR A 245 4.72 -6.59 1.08
C TYR A 245 4.69 -6.39 -0.41
N HIS A 246 4.49 -5.14 -0.81
CA HIS A 246 4.34 -4.72 -2.20
C HIS A 246 5.57 -3.96 -2.68
N ALA A 247 5.95 -4.18 -3.94
CA ALA A 247 6.96 -3.39 -4.64
C ALA A 247 6.41 -2.93 -6.00
N PRO A 248 5.57 -1.88 -6.04
CA PRO A 248 4.96 -1.41 -7.28
C PRO A 248 5.99 -0.98 -8.33
N MET A 249 5.60 -1.16 -9.59
CA MET A 249 6.28 -0.62 -10.75
C MET A 249 5.26 -0.06 -11.74
N MET A 250 5.67 0.91 -12.54
CA MET A 250 4.87 1.49 -13.61
C MET A 250 5.71 1.72 -14.86
N ARG A 251 5.18 1.35 -16.03
CA ARG A 251 5.84 1.53 -17.34
C ARG A 251 4.83 1.81 -18.43
N THR A 252 5.20 2.69 -19.33
CA THR A 252 4.61 2.71 -20.67
C THR A 252 5.54 1.96 -21.63
N ILE A 253 5.00 0.97 -22.33
CA ILE A 253 5.69 0.25 -23.41
C ILE A 253 5.16 0.80 -24.72
N VAL A 254 6.07 1.27 -25.58
CA VAL A 254 5.72 1.70 -26.93
C VAL A 254 5.78 0.52 -27.87
N VAL A 255 4.71 0.25 -28.60
CA VAL A 255 4.64 -0.83 -29.59
C VAL A 255 4.90 -0.24 -30.98
N GLY A 256 5.83 -0.84 -31.71
CA GLY A 256 6.25 -0.38 -33.03
C GLY A 256 7.18 0.85 -32.94
N LYS A 257 6.93 1.88 -33.74
CA LYS A 257 7.81 3.04 -33.81
C LYS A 257 7.42 4.14 -32.82
N PRO A 258 8.28 4.53 -31.87
CA PRO A 258 8.04 5.69 -31.02
C PRO A 258 7.86 6.97 -31.83
N THR A 259 6.88 7.80 -31.45
CA THR A 259 6.78 9.15 -32.00
C THR A 259 7.80 10.08 -31.32
N THR A 260 8.07 11.24 -31.91
CA THR A 260 8.89 12.28 -31.28
C THR A 260 8.31 12.66 -29.92
N HIS A 261 6.98 12.77 -29.83
CA HIS A 261 6.31 13.13 -28.59
C HIS A 261 6.45 12.07 -27.50
N HIS A 262 6.37 10.77 -27.82
CA HIS A 262 6.71 9.72 -26.86
C HIS A 262 8.14 9.88 -26.28
N GLN A 263 9.11 10.25 -27.13
CA GLN A 263 10.48 10.46 -26.70
C GLN A 263 10.64 11.69 -25.80
N GLU A 264 9.93 12.78 -26.09
CA GLU A 264 9.88 14.00 -25.28
C GLU A 264 9.27 13.74 -23.91
N LEU A 265 8.11 13.07 -23.85
CA LEU A 265 7.46 12.73 -22.59
C LEU A 265 8.31 11.74 -21.76
N TYR A 266 8.96 10.79 -22.43
CA TYR A 266 9.88 9.88 -21.76
C TYR A 266 11.09 10.62 -21.16
N ALA A 267 11.70 11.55 -21.89
CA ALA A 267 12.81 12.35 -21.40
C ALA A 267 12.40 13.16 -20.16
N ALA A 268 11.23 13.78 -20.19
CA ALA A 268 10.69 14.51 -19.04
C ALA A 268 10.40 13.58 -17.84
N ALA A 269 9.78 12.41 -18.06
CA ALA A 269 9.50 11.44 -17.01
C ALA A 269 10.79 10.91 -16.38
N ARG A 270 11.81 10.62 -17.18
CA ARG A 270 13.11 10.17 -16.71
C ARG A 270 13.81 11.23 -15.85
N GLU A 271 13.91 12.45 -16.36
CA GLU A 271 14.52 13.57 -15.64
C GLU A 271 13.80 13.85 -14.32
N ALA A 272 12.45 13.81 -14.32
CA ALA A 272 11.67 13.99 -13.11
C ALA A 272 11.89 12.85 -12.09
N LEU A 273 12.01 11.59 -12.54
CA LEU A 273 12.28 10.48 -11.64
C LEU A 273 13.69 10.58 -11.04
N GLU A 274 14.69 10.96 -11.84
CA GLU A 274 16.07 11.20 -11.38
C GLU A 274 16.12 12.36 -10.36
N ALA A 275 15.34 13.44 -10.57
CA ALA A 275 15.23 14.55 -9.63
C ALA A 275 14.54 14.13 -8.30
N VAL A 276 13.49 13.33 -8.39
CA VAL A 276 12.80 12.73 -7.24
C VAL A 276 13.75 11.81 -6.46
N GLU A 277 14.50 10.97 -7.16
CA GLU A 277 15.51 10.08 -6.57
C GLU A 277 16.57 10.88 -5.79
N ALA A 278 17.08 11.96 -6.38
CA ALA A 278 18.07 12.84 -5.73
C ALA A 278 17.49 13.57 -4.50
N ALA A 279 16.18 13.83 -4.47
CA ALA A 279 15.50 14.48 -3.35
C ALA A 279 15.14 13.50 -2.21
N MET A 280 15.10 12.18 -2.44
CA MET A 280 14.78 11.19 -1.39
C MET A 280 15.96 10.95 -0.44
N THR A 281 16.33 11.94 0.33
CA THR A 281 17.43 11.88 1.31
C THR A 281 16.96 12.28 2.71
N PRO A 282 17.65 11.89 3.79
CA PRO A 282 17.24 12.23 5.17
C PRO A 282 17.16 13.75 5.48
N ALA A 283 17.72 14.60 4.61
CA ALA A 283 17.61 16.06 4.74
C ALA A 283 16.32 16.65 4.16
N SER A 284 15.49 15.81 3.52
CA SER A 284 14.31 16.23 2.77
C SER A 284 13.01 15.78 3.45
N THR A 285 11.92 16.43 3.07
CA THR A 285 10.56 16.01 3.39
C THR A 285 9.90 15.35 2.18
N PHE A 286 8.75 14.71 2.39
CA PHE A 286 7.90 14.22 1.29
C PHE A 286 7.45 15.36 0.36
N GLY A 287 7.28 16.58 0.91
CA GLY A 287 6.99 17.79 0.13
C GLY A 287 8.15 18.17 -0.79
N ASP A 288 9.40 18.12 -0.32
CA ASP A 288 10.58 18.43 -1.14
C ASP A 288 10.75 17.44 -2.30
N VAL A 289 10.42 16.16 -2.08
CA VAL A 289 10.40 15.14 -3.14
C VAL A 289 9.36 15.47 -4.20
N PHE A 290 8.13 15.87 -3.78
CA PHE A 290 7.11 16.32 -4.73
C PHE A 290 7.53 17.58 -5.48
N ASP A 291 8.14 18.54 -4.81
CA ASP A 291 8.59 19.80 -5.42
C ASP A 291 9.67 19.58 -6.49
N ALA A 292 10.55 18.58 -6.30
CA ALA A 292 11.50 18.18 -7.33
C ALA A 292 10.79 17.70 -8.60
N HIS A 293 9.79 16.80 -8.46
CA HIS A 293 8.92 16.38 -9.56
C HIS A 293 8.21 17.55 -10.24
N ALA A 294 7.57 18.42 -9.43
CA ALA A 294 6.75 19.52 -9.94
C ALA A 294 7.58 20.51 -10.76
N ARG A 295 8.77 20.88 -10.27
CA ARG A 295 9.69 21.78 -11.00
C ARG A 295 10.15 21.21 -12.33
N THR A 296 10.49 19.92 -12.37
CA THR A 296 10.90 19.27 -13.61
C THR A 296 9.76 19.23 -14.63
N MET A 297 8.56 18.83 -14.18
CA MET A 297 7.38 18.82 -15.08
C MET A 297 7.02 20.21 -15.59
N GLU A 298 7.16 21.25 -14.77
CA GLU A 298 6.97 22.65 -15.18
C GLU A 298 7.99 23.09 -16.22
N ALA A 299 9.28 22.75 -16.04
CA ALA A 299 10.35 23.06 -16.98
C ALA A 299 10.10 22.45 -18.38
N HIS A 300 9.44 21.30 -18.44
CA HIS A 300 8.99 20.67 -19.69
C HIS A 300 7.63 21.12 -20.19
N GLY A 301 6.96 22.08 -19.52
CA GLY A 301 5.62 22.56 -19.89
C GLY A 301 4.49 21.58 -19.61
N LEU A 302 4.72 20.55 -18.76
CA LEU A 302 3.82 19.43 -18.52
C LEU A 302 2.97 19.57 -17.25
N THR A 303 2.88 20.77 -16.65
CA THR A 303 2.13 21.03 -15.42
C THR A 303 0.66 20.58 -15.52
N ARG A 304 0.02 20.70 -16.68
CA ARG A 304 -1.39 20.29 -16.88
C ARG A 304 -1.57 18.78 -17.09
N HIS A 305 -0.50 18.06 -17.43
CA HIS A 305 -0.52 16.65 -17.82
C HIS A 305 0.00 15.72 -16.70
N ARG A 306 0.58 16.29 -15.62
CA ARG A 306 1.05 15.53 -14.45
C ARG A 306 -0.03 15.41 -13.36
N LEU A 307 0.16 14.47 -12.46
CA LEU A 307 -0.67 14.37 -11.26
C LEU A 307 -0.19 15.33 -10.15
N ASN A 308 -1.02 15.50 -9.11
CA ASN A 308 -0.72 16.29 -7.92
C ASN A 308 -0.01 15.47 -6.81
N THR A 309 0.42 14.27 -7.14
CA THR A 309 1.24 13.37 -6.33
C THR A 309 2.24 12.68 -7.24
N CYS A 310 3.40 12.28 -6.72
CA CYS A 310 4.40 11.58 -7.51
C CYS A 310 4.94 10.31 -6.83
N GLY A 311 4.21 9.78 -5.85
CA GLY A 311 4.57 8.56 -5.16
C GLY A 311 4.01 8.49 -3.74
N TYR A 312 4.33 7.38 -3.07
CA TYR A 312 3.81 7.07 -1.73
C TYR A 312 4.66 5.99 -1.06
N SER A 313 4.48 5.84 0.27
CA SER A 313 5.05 4.73 1.01
C SER A 313 4.34 3.41 0.69
N VAL A 314 5.09 2.32 0.76
CA VAL A 314 4.58 0.96 0.54
C VAL A 314 5.01 0.03 1.67
N GLY A 315 4.31 -1.08 1.82
CA GLY A 315 4.58 -2.08 2.85
C GLY A 315 3.63 -3.26 2.74
N ALA A 316 3.31 -3.88 3.88
CA ALA A 316 2.28 -4.90 3.93
C ALA A 316 0.90 -4.24 3.81
N ARG A 317 0.17 -4.57 2.75
CA ARG A 317 -1.15 -4.02 2.47
C ARG A 317 -2.15 -5.11 2.08
N PHE A 318 -3.41 -4.81 2.36
CA PHE A 318 -4.57 -5.60 2.00
C PHE A 318 -5.48 -4.80 1.07
N THR A 319 -6.42 -5.46 0.42
CA THR A 319 -7.37 -4.76 -0.46
C THR A 319 -8.09 -3.63 0.30
N PRO A 320 -8.40 -2.53 -0.37
CA PRO A 320 -8.43 -2.34 -1.83
C PRO A 320 -7.22 -1.60 -2.43
N SER A 321 -6.14 -1.37 -1.70
CA SER A 321 -5.01 -0.59 -2.21
C SER A 321 -3.68 -1.00 -1.61
N TRP A 322 -2.63 -1.06 -2.44
CA TRP A 322 -1.25 -1.26 -1.96
C TRP A 322 -0.58 0.03 -1.46
N MET A 323 -1.25 1.19 -1.57
CA MET A 323 -0.72 2.47 -1.08
C MET A 323 -0.80 2.54 0.44
N ASP A 324 0.29 2.90 1.10
CA ASP A 324 0.26 3.40 2.47
C ASP A 324 -0.12 4.90 2.50
N PRO A 325 -0.61 5.45 3.63
CA PRO A 325 -1.15 6.81 3.68
C PRO A 325 -0.15 7.95 3.44
N GLN A 326 1.16 7.71 3.58
CA GLN A 326 2.17 8.74 3.40
C GLN A 326 2.47 8.92 1.92
N ILE A 327 2.09 10.09 1.37
CA ILE A 327 2.08 10.40 -0.07
C ILE A 327 2.95 11.62 -0.35
N PHE A 328 3.67 11.63 -1.48
CA PHE A 328 4.41 12.79 -1.96
C PHE A 328 3.46 13.83 -2.58
N TYR A 329 3.12 14.87 -1.82
CA TYR A 329 2.32 16.01 -2.25
C TYR A 329 2.94 17.32 -1.77
N ALA A 330 2.54 18.43 -2.38
CA ALA A 330 3.10 19.77 -2.07
C ALA A 330 2.95 20.13 -0.59
N GLY A 331 4.07 20.45 0.06
CA GLY A 331 4.08 20.89 1.45
C GLY A 331 3.87 19.78 2.48
N ASN A 332 3.96 18.49 2.12
CA ASN A 332 3.91 17.39 3.08
C ASN A 332 5.15 17.46 4.02
N PRO A 333 4.96 17.67 5.35
CA PRO A 333 6.06 17.83 6.29
C PRO A 333 6.73 16.53 6.74
N GLU A 334 6.23 15.35 6.33
CA GLU A 334 6.82 14.07 6.72
C GLU A 334 8.26 13.99 6.24
N SER A 335 9.18 13.67 7.17
CA SER A 335 10.62 13.62 6.86
C SER A 335 11.00 12.29 6.23
N ILE A 336 11.88 12.33 5.24
CA ILE A 336 12.55 11.12 4.74
C ILE A 336 13.51 10.61 5.81
N GLN A 337 13.39 9.33 6.14
CA GLN A 337 14.27 8.62 7.06
C GLN A 337 14.83 7.37 6.39
N PRO A 338 15.96 6.82 6.85
CA PRO A 338 16.42 5.50 6.39
C PRO A 338 15.38 4.42 6.66
N ASP A 339 15.45 3.34 5.90
CA ASP A 339 14.61 2.15 6.02
C ASP A 339 13.11 2.37 5.70
N MET A 340 12.78 3.42 4.95
CA MET A 340 11.47 3.54 4.31
C MET A 340 11.47 2.82 2.96
N THR A 341 10.36 2.17 2.61
CA THR A 341 10.10 1.68 1.26
C THR A 341 9.11 2.60 0.56
N LEU A 342 9.54 3.21 -0.54
CA LEU A 342 8.81 4.28 -1.23
C LEU A 342 8.68 3.95 -2.72
N PHE A 343 7.47 4.08 -3.25
CA PHE A 343 7.22 4.01 -4.69
C PHE A 343 7.17 5.42 -5.26
N ALA A 344 8.04 5.71 -6.21
CA ALA A 344 8.00 6.95 -6.98
C ALA A 344 7.53 6.68 -8.41
N HIS A 345 6.59 7.50 -8.89
CA HIS A 345 5.99 7.34 -10.22
C HIS A 345 5.84 8.69 -10.93
N MET A 346 6.29 8.72 -12.15
CA MET A 346 6.07 9.83 -13.08
C MET A 346 4.94 9.43 -14.02
N ILE A 347 3.80 10.10 -13.89
CA ILE A 347 2.59 9.85 -14.68
C ILE A 347 2.29 11.10 -15.48
N ILE A 348 2.39 10.99 -16.80
CA ILE A 348 2.09 12.05 -17.75
C ILE A 348 0.96 11.58 -18.67
N MET A 349 -0.20 12.23 -18.57
CA MET A 349 -1.40 11.91 -19.36
C MET A 349 -1.74 13.10 -20.22
N ASP A 350 -1.16 13.14 -21.42
CA ASP A 350 -1.37 14.24 -22.36
C ASP A 350 -2.61 13.98 -23.22
N SER A 351 -3.76 14.44 -22.72
CA SER A 351 -5.05 14.35 -23.43
C SER A 351 -5.16 15.29 -24.64
N ASP A 352 -4.24 16.22 -24.83
CA ASP A 352 -4.23 17.11 -26.01
C ASP A 352 -3.71 16.36 -27.24
N THR A 353 -2.92 15.30 -27.02
CA THR A 353 -2.30 14.47 -28.08
C THR A 353 -2.62 12.97 -27.96
N ASP A 354 -3.45 12.59 -27.00
CA ASP A 354 -3.78 11.20 -26.65
C ASP A 354 -2.52 10.35 -26.38
N THR A 355 -1.50 10.94 -25.72
CA THR A 355 -0.22 10.28 -25.42
C THR A 355 -0.03 10.11 -23.93
N ALA A 356 0.26 8.89 -23.50
CA ALA A 356 0.60 8.55 -22.11
C ALA A 356 2.09 8.22 -21.98
N MET A 357 2.67 8.63 -20.85
CA MET A 357 4.01 8.19 -20.45
C MET A 357 4.06 7.98 -18.96
N THR A 358 4.47 6.79 -18.56
CA THR A 358 4.61 6.43 -17.15
C THR A 358 5.96 5.77 -16.90
N LEU A 359 6.57 6.14 -15.79
CA LEU A 359 7.85 5.60 -15.34
C LEU A 359 7.83 5.58 -13.81
N GLY A 360 7.95 4.42 -13.19
CA GLY A 360 7.94 4.31 -11.73
C GLY A 360 8.60 3.04 -11.24
N ARG A 361 9.20 3.10 -10.05
CA ARG A 361 9.80 1.96 -9.34
C ARG A 361 9.86 2.19 -7.84
N THR A 362 10.05 1.12 -7.10
CA THR A 362 10.15 1.13 -5.63
C THR A 362 11.60 1.27 -5.18
N TYR A 363 11.79 2.05 -4.11
CA TYR A 363 13.08 2.37 -3.50
C TYR A 363 13.11 2.01 -2.03
N LEU A 364 14.30 1.71 -1.52
CA LEU A 364 14.66 1.73 -0.12
C LEU A 364 15.44 3.01 0.15
N THR A 365 14.98 3.82 1.10
CA THR A 365 15.76 4.97 1.59
C THR A 365 16.92 4.49 2.45
N THR A 366 18.00 5.25 2.47
CA THR A 366 19.22 4.96 3.24
C THR A 366 19.69 6.22 3.96
N GLU A 367 20.79 6.14 4.69
CA GLU A 367 21.45 7.31 5.31
C GLU A 367 21.94 8.36 4.28
N SER A 368 21.90 8.02 2.99
CA SER A 368 22.34 8.91 1.91
C SER A 368 21.35 8.89 0.75
N SER A 369 21.73 8.30 -0.39
CA SER A 369 20.87 8.18 -1.57
C SER A 369 19.98 6.94 -1.49
N PRO A 370 18.75 6.97 -2.00
CA PRO A 370 17.87 5.81 -2.05
C PRO A 370 18.45 4.73 -2.97
N LYS A 371 18.07 3.48 -2.72
CA LYS A 371 18.43 2.33 -3.55
C LYS A 371 17.19 1.80 -4.25
N ALA A 372 17.18 1.81 -5.57
CA ALA A 372 16.13 1.12 -6.31
C ALA A 372 16.20 -0.38 -6.05
N PHE A 373 15.04 -1.02 -5.85
CA PHE A 373 14.99 -2.47 -5.70
C PHE A 373 15.05 -3.20 -7.04
N SER A 374 14.49 -2.59 -8.09
CA SER A 374 14.42 -3.21 -9.42
C SER A 374 15.81 -3.35 -10.06
N ARG A 375 16.03 -4.51 -10.73
CA ARG A 375 17.17 -4.74 -11.60
C ARG A 375 17.06 -4.07 -12.97
N HIS A 376 15.86 -3.67 -13.37
CA HIS A 376 15.62 -3.00 -14.64
C HIS A 376 16.07 -1.54 -14.61
N GLY A 377 16.71 -1.11 -15.70
CA GLY A 377 17.02 0.30 -15.97
C GLY A 377 15.76 1.13 -16.22
N LEU A 378 15.99 2.40 -16.53
CA LEU A 378 14.91 3.36 -16.80
C LEU A 378 14.69 3.56 -18.32
N ASP A 379 15.31 2.77 -19.20
CA ASP A 379 15.22 2.96 -20.63
C ASP A 379 13.78 2.81 -21.16
N LEU A 380 13.45 3.56 -22.22
CA LEU A 380 12.17 3.44 -22.90
C LEU A 380 12.05 2.05 -23.52
N ILE A 381 11.02 1.32 -23.12
CA ILE A 381 10.75 -0.01 -23.65
C ILE A 381 9.99 0.12 -24.96
N VAL A 382 10.57 -0.43 -26.03
CA VAL A 382 9.97 -0.45 -27.38
C VAL A 382 9.89 -1.89 -27.87
N GLN A 383 8.71 -2.33 -28.36
CA GLN A 383 8.42 -3.68 -28.81
C GLN A 383 7.82 -3.71 -30.22
#